data_567ec607b7c5f6ced8ba1aa4d2d10844
#
_entry.id   567ec607b7c5f6ced8ba1aa4d2d10844
#
_cell.length_a   1.000
_cell.length_b   1.000
_cell.length_c   1.000
_cell.angle_alpha   90.00
_cell.angle_beta   90.00
_cell.angle_gamma   90.00
#
_symmetry.space_group_name_H-M   'P 1'
#
loop_
_entity.id
_entity.type
_entity.pdbx_description
1 polymer ?
#
loop_
_entity_poly.entity_id
_entity_poly.type
_entity_poly.pdbx_seq_one_letter_code
_entity_poly.pdbx_strand_id
1 'polypeptide(L)'
;MEKKGYLLLADGQLYEGVLRGAVKDSAGEAVFLTSVVGYMDTLTDPNYAGQIVVQTFPQIGVYGVVPVAEDAAKPALAGYVCRDLCDTTSYFRCQGTLNDYLAENGIPCLTGVDTRAITRRLRDKGVMPAAILTEKPEDVAAAAAALTLKKADLTAASVKETVPAEKAGKYNVVLWDLGAKADTLQQLESRGCAVTVVPANIKAEQVLALDADGVVITGGAGNPADYEAIANEIREVANKHLPMFGIGLGHQLLAMSQGADTAKLPYGHRGGNQPIEDVKTGLCYITSQNHGYEVDKESLPANASLRFVNRNDGSCEGIDYMDMPAFSGQFQPAATGGLYQASNVASKIGTHFLFDRFIALMGGNKECR
;
A
#
# COMPACT_ATOMS: atom_id res chain seq x y z
N MET A 1 15.02 28.64 -16.90
CA MET A 1 14.36 29.29 -15.73
C MET A 1 13.56 28.22 -14.99
N GLU A 2 13.75 28.13 -13.70
CA GLU A 2 12.94 27.24 -12.86
C GLU A 2 11.47 27.67 -12.92
N LYS A 3 10.56 26.71 -13.15
CA LYS A 3 9.14 27.02 -13.26
C LYS A 3 8.52 26.98 -11.85
N LYS A 4 7.89 28.07 -11.44
CA LYS A 4 7.13 28.12 -10.19
C LYS A 4 5.94 27.14 -10.23
N GLY A 5 5.60 26.60 -9.08
CA GLY A 5 4.41 25.79 -8.84
C GLY A 5 3.89 25.94 -7.43
N TYR A 6 2.72 25.39 -7.20
CA TYR A 6 2.01 25.58 -5.94
C TYR A 6 1.41 24.28 -5.45
N LEU A 7 1.49 24.02 -4.15
CA LEU A 7 0.68 23.00 -3.49
C LEU A 7 -0.45 23.69 -2.74
N LEU A 8 -1.69 23.42 -3.15
CA LEU A 8 -2.90 23.87 -2.50
C LEU A 8 -3.50 22.73 -1.69
N LEU A 9 -3.75 22.95 -0.41
CA LEU A 9 -4.48 22.04 0.47
C LEU A 9 -5.95 22.47 0.60
N ALA A 10 -6.84 21.52 0.85
CA ALA A 10 -8.29 21.77 0.96
C ALA A 10 -8.66 22.72 2.12
N ASP A 11 -7.78 22.90 3.10
CA ASP A 11 -7.97 23.86 4.18
C ASP A 11 -7.53 25.31 3.83
N GLY A 12 -7.25 25.57 2.55
CA GLY A 12 -6.89 26.89 2.02
C GLY A 12 -5.40 27.24 2.13
N GLN A 13 -4.57 26.35 2.69
CA GLN A 13 -3.13 26.63 2.75
C GLN A 13 -2.47 26.43 1.38
N LEU A 14 -1.71 27.43 0.95
CA LEU A 14 -0.96 27.42 -0.30
C LEU A 14 0.54 27.50 -0.01
N TYR A 15 1.30 26.61 -0.65
CA TYR A 15 2.78 26.59 -0.59
C TYR A 15 3.33 26.85 -1.99
N GLU A 16 4.21 27.87 -2.13
CA GLU A 16 4.92 28.16 -3.38
C GLU A 16 6.25 27.41 -3.41
N GLY A 17 6.59 26.80 -4.55
CA GLY A 17 7.83 26.07 -4.75
C GLY A 17 8.24 26.06 -6.22
N VAL A 18 9.07 25.09 -6.60
CA VAL A 18 9.61 24.88 -7.95
C VAL A 18 9.07 23.57 -8.50
N LEU A 19 8.49 23.61 -9.71
CA LEU A 19 8.03 22.42 -10.42
C LEU A 19 9.20 21.65 -10.99
N ARG A 20 9.18 20.36 -10.74
CA ARG A 20 10.09 19.34 -11.25
C ARG A 20 9.26 18.16 -11.78
N GLY A 21 9.92 17.19 -12.41
CA GLY A 21 9.19 16.10 -13.05
C GLY A 21 8.28 16.60 -14.18
N ALA A 22 7.05 16.08 -14.24
CA ALA A 22 6.07 16.51 -15.23
C ALA A 22 5.49 17.89 -14.89
N VAL A 23 5.46 18.78 -15.86
CA VAL A 23 4.91 20.14 -15.70
C VAL A 23 3.42 20.13 -16.06
N LYS A 24 2.59 19.75 -15.09
CA LYS A 24 1.12 19.73 -15.23
C LYS A 24 0.43 19.88 -13.87
N ASP A 25 -0.83 20.27 -13.89
CA ASP A 25 -1.69 20.24 -12.72
C ASP A 25 -2.06 18.79 -12.36
N SER A 26 -2.19 18.53 -11.07
CA SER A 26 -2.71 17.26 -10.57
C SER A 26 -3.43 17.45 -9.24
N ALA A 27 -4.35 16.54 -8.92
CA ALA A 27 -5.08 16.56 -7.67
C ALA A 27 -5.15 15.15 -7.07
N GLY A 28 -5.15 15.08 -5.74
CA GLY A 28 -5.19 13.82 -4.99
C GLY A 28 -5.29 14.05 -3.49
N GLU A 29 -5.23 12.97 -2.70
CA GLU A 29 -5.13 13.09 -1.25
C GLU A 29 -3.67 13.38 -0.86
N ALA A 30 -3.43 14.50 -0.16
CA ALA A 30 -2.11 14.77 0.40
C ALA A 30 -1.85 13.86 1.58
N VAL A 31 -0.80 13.07 1.48
CA VAL A 31 -0.31 12.15 2.52
C VAL A 31 1.16 12.41 2.78
N PHE A 32 1.69 11.97 3.91
CA PHE A 32 3.11 12.21 4.21
C PHE A 32 3.85 10.95 4.63
N LEU A 33 5.16 10.97 4.37
CA LEU A 33 6.13 9.95 4.76
C LEU A 33 7.23 10.58 5.59
N THR A 34 7.72 9.83 6.59
CA THR A 34 8.87 10.24 7.43
C THR A 34 10.09 9.35 7.23
N SER A 35 10.01 8.35 6.37
CA SER A 35 11.13 7.46 6.05
C SER A 35 12.27 8.21 5.37
N VAL A 36 13.51 7.82 5.67
CA VAL A 36 14.74 8.41 5.12
C VAL A 36 15.09 7.82 3.76
N VAL A 37 14.77 6.56 3.56
CA VAL A 37 15.09 5.76 2.36
C VAL A 37 13.85 5.08 1.81
N GLY A 38 13.94 4.47 0.64
CA GLY A 38 12.85 3.69 0.04
C GLY A 38 11.89 4.54 -0.81
N TYR A 39 12.34 5.67 -1.35
CA TYR A 39 11.49 6.48 -2.22
C TYR A 39 11.09 5.76 -3.52
N MET A 40 11.95 4.88 -4.05
CA MET A 40 11.59 4.06 -5.21
C MET A 40 10.47 3.08 -4.87
N ASP A 41 10.53 2.42 -3.71
CA ASP A 41 9.46 1.53 -3.24
C ASP A 41 8.13 2.28 -3.08
N THR A 42 8.18 3.54 -2.62
CA THR A 42 7.00 4.41 -2.52
C THR A 42 6.44 4.76 -3.89
N LEU A 43 7.31 5.12 -4.84
CA LEU A 43 6.89 5.54 -6.18
C LEU A 43 6.26 4.41 -6.98
N THR A 44 6.73 3.17 -6.80
CA THR A 44 6.25 1.99 -7.52
C THR A 44 5.17 1.21 -6.76
N ASP A 45 4.78 1.63 -5.57
CA ASP A 45 3.73 0.97 -4.79
C ASP A 45 2.34 1.39 -5.29
N PRO A 46 1.53 0.46 -5.86
CA PRO A 46 0.20 0.77 -6.38
C PRO A 46 -0.77 1.28 -5.32
N ASN A 47 -0.49 1.03 -4.04
CA ASN A 47 -1.31 1.52 -2.93
C ASN A 47 -1.26 3.05 -2.75
N TYR A 48 -0.29 3.77 -3.39
CA TYR A 48 -0.27 5.23 -3.44
C TYR A 48 -1.05 5.80 -4.64
N ALA A 49 -1.79 4.99 -5.38
CA ALA A 49 -2.55 5.47 -6.53
C ALA A 49 -3.47 6.64 -6.14
N GLY A 50 -3.38 7.74 -6.91
CA GLY A 50 -4.17 8.94 -6.70
C GLY A 50 -3.77 9.80 -5.49
N GLN A 51 -2.66 9.53 -4.81
CA GLN A 51 -2.17 10.31 -3.67
C GLN A 51 -1.07 11.30 -4.10
N ILE A 52 -1.04 12.46 -3.45
CA ILE A 52 0.09 13.41 -3.49
C ILE A 52 0.95 13.13 -2.26
N VAL A 53 2.13 12.56 -2.49
CA VAL A 53 3.02 12.11 -1.43
C VAL A 53 4.00 13.21 -1.02
N VAL A 54 3.92 13.64 0.24
CA VAL A 54 4.84 14.60 0.86
C VAL A 54 5.96 13.84 1.58
N GLN A 55 7.16 13.91 1.05
CA GLN A 55 8.33 13.30 1.65
C GLN A 55 8.94 14.27 2.66
N THR A 56 8.87 13.93 3.95
CA THR A 56 9.32 14.81 5.04
C THR A 56 10.85 14.91 5.13
N PHE A 57 11.56 13.82 4.76
CA PHE A 57 13.02 13.82 4.71
C PHE A 57 13.49 14.83 3.64
N PRO A 58 14.46 15.73 3.97
CA PRO A 58 14.69 16.92 3.16
C PRO A 58 15.30 16.62 1.79
N GLN A 59 16.20 15.64 1.65
CA GLN A 59 16.91 15.39 0.41
C GLN A 59 16.54 14.04 -0.18
N ILE A 60 15.93 14.05 -1.36
CA ILE A 60 15.44 12.87 -2.07
C ILE A 60 16.17 12.72 -3.41
N GLY A 61 16.24 11.50 -3.93
CA GLY A 61 16.88 11.20 -5.21
C GLY A 61 18.40 10.97 -5.14
N VAL A 62 18.99 10.89 -3.94
CA VAL A 62 20.45 10.80 -3.73
C VAL A 62 21.07 9.59 -4.44
N TYR A 63 20.41 8.44 -4.43
CA TYR A 63 20.86 7.25 -5.14
C TYR A 63 20.26 7.11 -6.55
N GLY A 64 19.50 8.13 -7.01
CA GLY A 64 18.86 8.15 -8.32
C GLY A 64 17.80 7.07 -8.49
N VAL A 65 17.53 6.72 -9.73
CA VAL A 65 16.67 5.59 -10.09
C VAL A 65 17.51 4.32 -10.09
N VAL A 66 17.14 3.38 -9.25
CA VAL A 66 17.74 2.04 -9.24
C VAL A 66 16.71 1.05 -9.76
N PRO A 67 17.12 -0.04 -10.44
CA PRO A 67 16.20 -1.09 -10.83
C PRO A 67 15.49 -1.62 -9.58
N VAL A 68 14.21 -1.35 -9.47
CA VAL A 68 13.30 -2.14 -8.65
C VAL A 68 13.02 -3.40 -9.47
N ALA A 69 12.56 -4.48 -8.88
CA ALA A 69 12.31 -5.73 -9.59
C ALA A 69 11.71 -5.48 -10.99
N GLU A 70 12.12 -6.26 -12.00
CA GLU A 70 11.77 -6.05 -13.41
C GLU A 70 10.26 -5.89 -13.65
N ASP A 71 9.43 -6.39 -12.73
CA ASP A 71 7.97 -6.33 -12.73
C ASP A 71 7.40 -5.20 -11.85
N ALA A 72 8.20 -4.22 -11.46
CA ALA A 72 7.70 -3.11 -10.65
C ALA A 72 6.61 -2.35 -11.39
N ALA A 73 5.47 -2.16 -10.73
CA ALA A 73 4.36 -1.40 -11.29
C ALA A 73 4.81 0.01 -11.68
N LYS A 74 4.22 0.54 -12.77
CA LYS A 74 4.42 1.95 -13.12
C LYS A 74 3.92 2.83 -11.98
N PRO A 75 4.61 3.94 -11.69
CA PRO A 75 4.16 4.88 -10.67
C PRO A 75 2.72 5.35 -10.93
N ALA A 76 1.87 5.27 -9.89
CA ALA A 76 0.46 5.66 -9.97
C ALA A 76 0.12 6.88 -9.11
N LEU A 77 1.13 7.54 -8.53
CA LEU A 77 0.97 8.74 -7.72
C LEU A 77 0.31 9.87 -8.51
N ALA A 78 -0.54 10.66 -7.85
CA ALA A 78 -1.02 11.93 -8.40
C ALA A 78 0.07 13.00 -8.41
N GLY A 79 1.00 12.98 -7.44
CA GLY A 79 2.09 13.93 -7.36
C GLY A 79 3.08 13.62 -6.25
N TYR A 80 4.23 14.27 -6.29
CA TYR A 80 5.29 14.12 -5.31
C TYR A 80 5.73 15.49 -4.77
N VAL A 81 6.00 15.58 -3.49
CA VAL A 81 6.43 16.84 -2.84
C VAL A 81 7.63 16.53 -1.96
N CYS A 82 8.74 17.21 -2.20
CA CYS A 82 9.92 17.09 -1.36
C CYS A 82 10.61 18.46 -1.18
N ARG A 83 11.54 18.57 -0.24
CA ARG A 83 12.29 19.80 -0.03
C ARG A 83 13.31 20.02 -1.13
N ASP A 84 14.20 19.04 -1.29
CA ASP A 84 15.27 19.08 -2.28
C ASP A 84 15.30 17.79 -3.07
N LEU A 85 15.42 17.92 -4.39
CA LEU A 85 15.57 16.82 -5.32
C LEU A 85 17.01 16.80 -5.85
N CYS A 86 17.72 15.70 -5.62
CA CYS A 86 19.11 15.55 -6.00
C CYS A 86 19.25 15.41 -7.53
N ASP A 87 19.99 16.33 -8.15
CA ASP A 87 20.28 16.31 -9.59
C ASP A 87 21.55 15.52 -9.95
N THR A 88 22.44 15.31 -8.97
CA THR A 88 23.69 14.59 -9.15
C THR A 88 23.74 13.36 -8.29
N THR A 89 23.52 12.21 -8.90
CA THR A 89 23.52 10.93 -8.22
C THR A 89 24.91 10.30 -8.19
N SER A 90 25.26 9.64 -7.09
CA SER A 90 26.60 9.01 -6.94
C SER A 90 26.54 7.50 -6.73
N TYR A 91 25.36 6.89 -6.81
CA TYR A 91 25.22 5.45 -6.59
C TYR A 91 25.55 4.65 -7.84
N PHE A 92 26.38 3.61 -7.72
CA PHE A 92 26.92 2.84 -8.85
C PHE A 92 25.86 2.07 -9.67
N ARG A 93 24.66 1.81 -9.12
CA ARG A 93 23.52 1.20 -9.83
C ARG A 93 22.53 2.20 -10.39
N CYS A 94 22.83 3.49 -10.28
CA CYS A 94 21.94 4.53 -10.77
C CYS A 94 21.77 4.46 -12.29
N GLN A 95 20.52 4.45 -12.75
CA GLN A 95 20.14 4.43 -14.17
C GLN A 95 19.67 5.80 -14.68
N GLY A 96 19.48 6.78 -13.77
CA GLY A 96 19.02 8.12 -14.14
C GLY A 96 18.64 8.95 -12.92
N THR A 97 18.29 10.20 -13.17
CA THR A 97 17.83 11.10 -12.10
C THR A 97 16.38 10.82 -11.75
N LEU A 98 16.01 11.08 -10.51
CA LEU A 98 14.61 10.96 -10.08
C LEU A 98 13.73 12.00 -10.80
N ASN A 99 14.27 13.17 -11.13
CA ASN A 99 13.55 14.17 -11.91
C ASN A 99 13.08 13.65 -13.28
N ASP A 100 13.99 13.00 -14.00
CA ASP A 100 13.69 12.47 -15.34
C ASP A 100 12.68 11.33 -15.26
N TYR A 101 12.86 10.44 -14.29
CA TYR A 101 11.92 9.35 -14.03
C TYR A 101 10.49 9.85 -13.74
N LEU A 102 10.36 10.88 -12.90
CA LEU A 102 9.05 11.48 -12.60
C LEU A 102 8.45 12.14 -13.85
N ALA A 103 9.28 12.84 -14.66
CA ALA A 103 8.85 13.46 -15.92
C ALA A 103 8.35 12.42 -16.93
N GLU A 104 9.11 11.35 -17.16
CA GLU A 104 8.78 10.26 -18.08
C GLU A 104 7.48 9.53 -17.70
N ASN A 105 7.24 9.40 -16.39
CA ASN A 105 6.00 8.78 -15.87
C ASN A 105 4.86 9.78 -15.69
N GLY A 106 5.05 11.04 -16.08
CA GLY A 106 4.00 12.05 -16.02
C GLY A 106 3.62 12.47 -14.60
N ILE A 107 4.53 12.37 -13.64
CA ILE A 107 4.27 12.74 -12.24
C ILE A 107 4.82 14.14 -11.96
N PRO A 108 3.97 15.11 -11.59
CA PRO A 108 4.44 16.42 -11.17
C PRO A 108 5.11 16.32 -9.79
N CYS A 109 6.22 17.03 -9.64
CA CYS A 109 6.94 17.13 -8.38
C CYS A 109 7.07 18.61 -7.98
N LEU A 110 6.76 18.93 -6.73
CA LEU A 110 6.98 20.27 -6.16
C LEU A 110 8.13 20.22 -5.17
N THR A 111 9.14 21.05 -5.39
CA THR A 111 10.33 21.19 -4.55
C THR A 111 10.44 22.58 -3.92
N GLY A 112 11.38 22.77 -2.99
CA GLY A 112 11.63 24.07 -2.37
C GLY A 112 10.60 24.47 -1.31
N VAL A 113 9.68 23.59 -0.94
CA VAL A 113 8.65 23.84 0.08
C VAL A 113 9.07 23.35 1.47
N ASP A 114 8.46 23.90 2.52
CA ASP A 114 8.66 23.42 3.88
C ASP A 114 7.83 22.14 4.13
N THR A 115 8.42 20.98 3.77
CA THR A 115 7.78 19.67 3.95
C THR A 115 7.48 19.33 5.40
N ARG A 116 8.24 19.86 6.37
CA ARG A 116 7.95 19.66 7.79
C ARG A 116 6.71 20.42 8.24
N ALA A 117 6.53 21.65 7.76
CA ALA A 117 5.31 22.43 8.03
C ALA A 117 4.08 21.72 7.42
N ILE A 118 4.19 21.24 6.18
CA ILE A 118 3.12 20.47 5.52
C ILE A 118 2.81 19.19 6.32
N THR A 119 3.83 18.40 6.69
CA THR A 119 3.68 17.18 7.49
C THR A 119 2.98 17.45 8.83
N ARG A 120 3.39 18.49 9.58
CA ARG A 120 2.72 18.86 10.83
C ARG A 120 1.25 19.18 10.61
N ARG A 121 0.96 19.93 9.55
CA ARG A 121 -0.42 20.30 9.21
C ARG A 121 -1.28 19.10 8.90
N LEU A 122 -0.79 18.17 8.08
CA LEU A 122 -1.50 16.93 7.75
C LEU A 122 -1.64 16.00 8.96
N ARG A 123 -0.66 15.98 9.87
CA ARG A 123 -0.77 15.23 11.12
C ARG A 123 -1.83 15.81 12.05
N ASP A 124 -1.85 17.14 12.21
CA ASP A 124 -2.68 17.83 13.18
C ASP A 124 -4.14 17.99 12.69
N LYS A 125 -4.37 18.10 11.37
CA LYS A 125 -5.68 18.30 10.76
C LYS A 125 -6.23 17.10 10.00
N GLY A 126 -5.43 16.05 9.86
CA GLY A 126 -5.72 14.90 9.03
C GLY A 126 -5.25 15.07 7.58
N VAL A 127 -5.13 13.94 6.87
CA VAL A 127 -4.90 13.91 5.43
C VAL A 127 -6.13 14.47 4.71
N MET A 128 -5.90 15.20 3.62
CA MET A 128 -6.95 15.97 2.97
C MET A 128 -6.74 16.08 1.46
N PRO A 129 -7.77 16.44 0.69
CA PRO A 129 -7.62 16.78 -0.73
C PRO A 129 -6.58 17.88 -0.94
N ALA A 130 -5.79 17.73 -2.01
CA ALA A 130 -4.78 18.70 -2.39
C ALA A 130 -4.59 18.73 -3.91
N ALA A 131 -3.96 19.79 -4.40
CA ALA A 131 -3.54 19.91 -5.80
C ALA A 131 -2.14 20.49 -5.92
N ILE A 132 -1.35 19.95 -6.86
CA ILE A 132 -0.16 20.61 -7.39
C ILE A 132 -0.61 21.41 -8.61
N LEU A 133 -0.31 22.70 -8.63
CA LEU A 133 -0.77 23.64 -9.65
C LEU A 133 0.43 24.30 -10.34
N THR A 134 0.32 24.49 -11.64
CA THR A 134 1.32 25.20 -12.46
C THR A 134 1.20 26.72 -12.38
N GLU A 135 0.04 27.20 -11.92
CA GLU A 135 -0.26 28.62 -11.77
C GLU A 135 -0.94 28.87 -10.40
N LYS A 136 -0.71 30.05 -9.86
CA LYS A 136 -1.36 30.46 -8.62
C LYS A 136 -2.83 30.74 -8.89
N PRO A 137 -3.79 30.11 -8.16
CA PRO A 137 -5.21 30.44 -8.34
C PRO A 137 -5.48 31.89 -7.91
N GLU A 138 -6.35 32.56 -8.66
CA GLU A 138 -6.79 33.94 -8.37
C GLU A 138 -7.54 34.00 -7.03
N ASP A 139 -8.44 33.05 -6.81
CA ASP A 139 -9.14 32.85 -5.53
C ASP A 139 -8.73 31.51 -4.90
N VAL A 140 -7.82 31.58 -3.95
CA VAL A 140 -7.27 30.41 -3.22
C VAL A 140 -8.37 29.71 -2.41
N ALA A 141 -9.31 30.46 -1.82
CA ALA A 141 -10.36 29.88 -0.98
C ALA A 141 -11.38 29.12 -1.84
N ALA A 142 -11.79 29.68 -2.96
CA ALA A 142 -12.69 29.01 -3.90
C ALA A 142 -12.03 27.76 -4.51
N ALA A 143 -10.75 27.86 -4.92
CA ALA A 143 -9.98 26.72 -5.45
C ALA A 143 -9.84 25.61 -4.43
N ALA A 144 -9.55 25.92 -3.16
CA ALA A 144 -9.44 24.93 -2.09
C ALA A 144 -10.78 24.23 -1.81
N ALA A 145 -11.88 24.99 -1.78
CA ALA A 145 -13.22 24.44 -1.57
C ALA A 145 -13.69 23.52 -2.72
N ALA A 146 -13.13 23.67 -3.91
CA ALA A 146 -13.42 22.83 -5.07
C ALA A 146 -12.64 21.50 -5.07
N LEU A 147 -11.65 21.33 -4.21
CA LEU A 147 -10.86 20.11 -4.14
C LEU A 147 -11.70 18.96 -3.57
N THR A 148 -11.81 17.90 -4.34
CA THR A 148 -12.52 16.67 -3.96
C THR A 148 -11.64 15.45 -4.23
N LEU A 149 -11.78 14.42 -3.39
CA LEU A 149 -11.12 13.13 -3.64
C LEU A 149 -11.97 12.32 -4.62
N LYS A 150 -11.29 11.77 -5.62
CA LYS A 150 -11.90 10.76 -6.49
C LYS A 150 -11.82 9.41 -5.80
N LYS A 151 -12.86 8.61 -5.97
CA LYS A 151 -12.82 7.19 -5.57
C LYS A 151 -11.68 6.49 -6.30
N ALA A 152 -10.88 5.71 -5.57
CA ALA A 152 -9.83 4.92 -6.18
C ALA A 152 -10.44 3.81 -7.05
N ASP A 153 -9.87 3.59 -8.22
CA ASP A 153 -10.27 2.53 -9.14
C ASP A 153 -9.33 1.34 -8.98
N LEU A 154 -9.77 0.34 -8.21
CA LEU A 154 -9.00 -0.89 -8.02
C LEU A 154 -8.80 -1.65 -9.34
N THR A 155 -9.75 -1.55 -10.26
CA THR A 155 -9.62 -2.24 -11.54
C THR A 155 -8.50 -1.64 -12.41
N ALA A 156 -8.11 -0.39 -12.18
CA ALA A 156 -6.98 0.23 -12.87
C ALA A 156 -5.63 -0.32 -12.37
N ALA A 157 -5.54 -0.66 -11.08
CA ALA A 157 -4.34 -1.20 -10.45
C ALA A 157 -4.23 -2.74 -10.52
N SER A 158 -5.34 -3.42 -10.82
CA SER A 158 -5.46 -4.87 -10.91
C SER A 158 -5.22 -5.39 -12.32
N VAL A 159 -4.90 -6.68 -12.45
CA VAL A 159 -4.95 -7.38 -13.75
C VAL A 159 -6.34 -7.27 -14.36
N LYS A 160 -6.42 -7.28 -15.70
CA LYS A 160 -7.71 -7.12 -16.40
C LYS A 160 -8.43 -8.45 -16.60
N GLU A 161 -7.66 -9.52 -16.66
CA GLU A 161 -8.12 -10.89 -16.89
C GLU A 161 -7.38 -11.83 -15.95
N THR A 162 -7.90 -13.03 -15.75
CA THR A 162 -7.23 -14.08 -14.99
C THR A 162 -5.93 -14.47 -15.68
N VAL A 163 -4.82 -14.35 -14.96
CA VAL A 163 -3.49 -14.76 -15.40
C VAL A 163 -3.18 -16.11 -14.76
N PRO A 164 -3.11 -17.19 -15.54
CA PRO A 164 -2.83 -18.51 -15.01
C PRO A 164 -1.40 -18.61 -14.47
N ALA A 165 -1.18 -19.57 -13.58
CA ALA A 165 0.15 -19.82 -13.02
C ALA A 165 1.15 -20.17 -14.13
N GLU A 166 2.28 -19.47 -14.14
CA GLU A 166 3.39 -19.74 -15.06
C GLU A 166 4.21 -20.97 -14.67
N LYS A 167 4.24 -21.27 -13.38
CA LYS A 167 5.04 -22.36 -12.80
C LYS A 167 4.14 -23.38 -12.11
N ALA A 168 4.47 -24.65 -12.27
CA ALA A 168 3.86 -25.71 -11.48
C ALA A 168 4.27 -25.58 -10.02
N GLY A 169 3.39 -25.92 -9.10
CA GLY A 169 3.65 -25.86 -7.66
C GLY A 169 3.03 -27.02 -6.90
N LYS A 170 3.38 -27.15 -5.63
CA LYS A 170 2.77 -28.11 -4.71
C LYS A 170 1.35 -27.72 -4.33
N TYR A 171 1.09 -26.42 -4.25
CA TYR A 171 -0.20 -25.83 -3.90
C TYR A 171 -0.66 -24.89 -5.01
N ASN A 172 -1.95 -24.95 -5.35
CA ASN A 172 -2.60 -24.00 -6.24
C ASN A 172 -3.12 -22.83 -5.41
N VAL A 173 -2.62 -21.64 -5.64
CA VAL A 173 -3.00 -20.44 -4.89
C VAL A 173 -3.64 -19.44 -5.83
N VAL A 174 -4.78 -18.91 -5.42
CA VAL A 174 -5.37 -17.73 -6.07
C VAL A 174 -4.84 -16.47 -5.38
N LEU A 175 -4.24 -15.57 -6.16
CA LEU A 175 -3.88 -14.23 -5.75
C LEU A 175 -4.95 -13.26 -6.24
N TRP A 176 -5.81 -12.81 -5.34
CA TRP A 176 -6.87 -11.84 -5.64
C TRP A 176 -6.26 -10.44 -5.66
N ASP A 177 -6.10 -9.91 -6.87
CA ASP A 177 -5.34 -8.70 -7.12
C ASP A 177 -6.19 -7.44 -6.93
N LEU A 178 -5.97 -6.75 -5.80
CA LEU A 178 -6.53 -5.41 -5.52
C LEU A 178 -5.51 -4.30 -5.74
N GLY A 179 -4.30 -4.64 -6.19
CA GLY A 179 -3.11 -3.82 -6.31
C GLY A 179 -1.91 -4.57 -5.76
N ALA A 180 -1.69 -5.79 -6.28
CA ALA A 180 -0.63 -6.68 -5.81
C ALA A 180 0.75 -6.09 -6.05
N LYS A 181 1.63 -6.28 -5.07
CA LYS A 181 3.07 -6.02 -5.24
C LYS A 181 3.74 -7.29 -5.77
N ALA A 182 4.70 -7.13 -6.68
CA ALA A 182 5.44 -8.23 -7.28
C ALA A 182 6.13 -9.13 -6.24
N ASP A 183 6.58 -8.56 -5.13
CA ASP A 183 7.22 -9.30 -4.03
C ASP A 183 6.26 -10.31 -3.36
N THR A 184 4.95 -10.03 -3.31
CA THR A 184 3.94 -10.96 -2.79
C THR A 184 3.86 -12.22 -3.64
N LEU A 185 3.82 -12.07 -4.97
CA LEU A 185 3.83 -13.18 -5.92
C LEU A 185 5.12 -14.02 -5.75
N GLN A 186 6.28 -13.36 -5.73
CA GLN A 186 7.58 -14.00 -5.54
C GLN A 186 7.67 -14.79 -4.21
N GLN A 187 7.10 -14.26 -3.11
CA GLN A 187 7.06 -14.96 -1.83
C GLN A 187 6.25 -16.27 -1.89
N LEU A 188 5.14 -16.29 -2.61
CA LEU A 188 4.34 -17.49 -2.80
C LEU A 188 5.04 -18.50 -3.71
N GLU A 189 5.54 -18.07 -4.87
CA GLU A 189 6.25 -18.92 -5.82
C GLU A 189 7.52 -19.57 -5.22
N SER A 190 8.29 -18.78 -4.46
CA SER A 190 9.52 -19.29 -3.79
C SER A 190 9.22 -20.37 -2.76
N ARG A 191 7.99 -20.47 -2.28
CA ARG A 191 7.49 -21.52 -1.38
C ARG A 191 6.79 -22.67 -2.09
N GLY A 192 6.90 -22.73 -3.43
CA GLY A 192 6.39 -23.83 -4.24
C GLY A 192 4.91 -23.73 -4.52
N CYS A 193 4.33 -22.53 -4.57
CA CYS A 193 2.97 -22.32 -5.03
C CYS A 193 2.91 -22.10 -6.55
N ALA A 194 1.91 -22.70 -7.20
CA ALA A 194 1.44 -22.30 -8.50
C ALA A 194 0.41 -21.19 -8.30
N VAL A 195 0.70 -19.97 -8.73
CA VAL A 195 -0.12 -18.80 -8.41
C VAL A 195 -0.92 -18.33 -9.62
N THR A 196 -2.24 -18.39 -9.53
CA THR A 196 -3.16 -17.82 -10.52
C THR A 196 -3.59 -16.45 -10.02
N VAL A 197 -3.31 -15.40 -10.78
CA VAL A 197 -3.69 -14.02 -10.43
C VAL A 197 -5.07 -13.72 -11.02
N VAL A 198 -5.98 -13.19 -10.19
CA VAL A 198 -7.35 -12.89 -10.62
C VAL A 198 -7.68 -11.41 -10.41
N PRO A 199 -8.53 -10.81 -11.26
CA PRO A 199 -8.86 -9.40 -11.18
C PRO A 199 -9.69 -9.04 -9.94
N ALA A 200 -9.63 -7.76 -9.53
CA ALA A 200 -10.32 -7.25 -8.35
C ALA A 200 -11.82 -7.52 -8.35
N ASN A 201 -12.48 -7.46 -9.51
CA ASN A 201 -13.93 -7.61 -9.68
C ASN A 201 -14.40 -9.03 -10.01
N ILE A 202 -13.55 -10.03 -9.80
CA ILE A 202 -13.91 -11.45 -10.06
C ILE A 202 -15.06 -11.89 -9.14
N LYS A 203 -15.85 -12.85 -9.61
CA LYS A 203 -16.92 -13.44 -8.82
C LYS A 203 -16.44 -14.64 -8.00
N ALA A 204 -17.05 -14.84 -6.84
CA ALA A 204 -16.70 -15.94 -5.93
C ALA A 204 -16.78 -17.31 -6.62
N GLU A 205 -17.81 -17.55 -7.44
CA GLU A 205 -17.95 -18.81 -8.17
C GLU A 205 -16.80 -19.07 -9.14
N GLN A 206 -16.24 -18.01 -9.75
CA GLN A 206 -15.09 -18.12 -10.64
C GLN A 206 -13.81 -18.45 -9.86
N VAL A 207 -13.63 -17.83 -8.68
CA VAL A 207 -12.52 -18.17 -7.77
C VAL A 207 -12.61 -19.62 -7.33
N LEU A 208 -13.79 -20.08 -6.92
CA LEU A 208 -14.03 -21.45 -6.47
C LEU A 208 -13.84 -22.47 -7.60
N ALA A 209 -14.13 -22.11 -8.85
CA ALA A 209 -13.93 -22.97 -10.02
C ALA A 209 -12.45 -23.20 -10.35
N LEU A 210 -11.52 -22.44 -9.78
CA LEU A 210 -10.07 -22.64 -9.97
C LEU A 210 -9.49 -23.77 -9.10
N ASP A 211 -10.30 -24.39 -8.24
CA ASP A 211 -9.90 -25.51 -7.36
C ASP A 211 -8.60 -25.22 -6.59
N ALA A 212 -8.55 -24.04 -5.97
CA ALA A 212 -7.37 -23.56 -5.25
C ALA A 212 -7.27 -24.19 -3.86
N ASP A 213 -6.03 -24.46 -3.41
CA ASP A 213 -5.73 -24.88 -2.04
C ASP A 213 -5.82 -23.71 -1.03
N GLY A 214 -5.72 -22.46 -1.51
CA GLY A 214 -5.84 -21.26 -0.69
C GLY A 214 -5.92 -19.97 -1.51
N VAL A 215 -6.33 -18.89 -0.85
CA VAL A 215 -6.54 -17.57 -1.45
C VAL A 215 -5.76 -16.51 -0.69
N VAL A 216 -4.97 -15.72 -1.41
CA VAL A 216 -4.33 -14.50 -0.87
C VAL A 216 -5.05 -13.30 -1.46
N ILE A 217 -5.54 -12.39 -0.61
CA ILE A 217 -6.19 -11.14 -1.00
C ILE A 217 -5.19 -10.01 -0.77
N THR A 218 -4.82 -9.29 -1.81
CA THR A 218 -3.72 -8.32 -1.75
C THR A 218 -4.13 -6.96 -1.19
N GLY A 219 -3.15 -6.09 -0.98
CA GLY A 219 -3.37 -4.68 -0.71
C GLY A 219 -3.97 -3.95 -1.92
N GLY A 220 -4.40 -2.73 -1.68
CA GLY A 220 -4.99 -1.85 -2.66
C GLY A 220 -5.19 -0.46 -2.08
N ALA A 221 -5.52 0.51 -2.94
CA ALA A 221 -5.78 1.89 -2.55
C ALA A 221 -7.28 2.15 -2.29
N GLY A 222 -7.60 3.20 -1.53
CA GLY A 222 -8.94 3.72 -1.39
C GLY A 222 -9.60 3.44 -0.04
N ASN A 223 -10.90 3.73 0.02
CA ASN A 223 -11.73 3.51 1.21
C ASN A 223 -12.35 2.11 1.13
N PRO A 224 -12.13 1.21 2.12
CA PRO A 224 -12.69 -0.14 2.10
C PRO A 224 -14.23 -0.15 2.00
N ALA A 225 -14.93 0.83 2.57
CA ALA A 225 -16.38 0.94 2.45
C ALA A 225 -16.88 1.13 1.00
N ASP A 226 -16.01 1.60 0.10
CA ASP A 226 -16.35 1.71 -1.32
C ASP A 226 -16.39 0.36 -2.06
N TYR A 227 -15.91 -0.70 -1.44
CA TYR A 227 -15.70 -2.03 -2.04
C TYR A 227 -16.52 -3.12 -1.37
N GLU A 228 -17.68 -2.78 -0.80
CA GLU A 228 -18.61 -3.72 -0.17
C GLU A 228 -18.98 -4.90 -1.08
N ALA A 229 -19.12 -4.64 -2.38
CA ALA A 229 -19.38 -5.68 -3.35
C ALA A 229 -18.28 -6.75 -3.41
N ILE A 230 -17.01 -6.33 -3.30
CA ILE A 230 -15.85 -7.24 -3.25
C ILE A 230 -15.83 -8.00 -1.92
N ALA A 231 -16.11 -7.32 -0.80
CA ALA A 231 -16.20 -7.96 0.51
C ALA A 231 -17.28 -9.05 0.54
N ASN A 232 -18.41 -8.87 -0.17
CA ASN A 232 -19.45 -9.88 -0.31
C ASN A 232 -18.96 -11.09 -1.10
N GLU A 233 -18.20 -10.91 -2.21
CA GLU A 233 -17.61 -12.05 -2.94
C GLU A 233 -16.57 -12.78 -2.06
N ILE A 234 -15.76 -12.05 -1.29
CA ILE A 234 -14.82 -12.64 -0.31
C ILE A 234 -15.56 -13.48 0.73
N ARG A 235 -16.72 -13.02 1.21
CA ARG A 235 -17.58 -13.77 2.15
C ARG A 235 -18.01 -15.11 1.57
N GLU A 236 -18.44 -15.14 0.32
CA GLU A 236 -18.87 -16.39 -0.34
C GLU A 236 -17.71 -17.39 -0.46
N VAL A 237 -16.49 -16.92 -0.73
CA VAL A 237 -15.30 -17.78 -0.73
C VAL A 237 -14.95 -18.26 0.68
N ALA A 238 -14.99 -17.36 1.67
CA ALA A 238 -14.70 -17.69 3.08
C ALA A 238 -15.66 -18.75 3.65
N ASN A 239 -16.93 -18.73 3.25
CA ASN A 239 -17.94 -19.74 3.61
C ASN A 239 -17.58 -21.17 3.14
N LYS A 240 -16.61 -21.32 2.24
CA LYS A 240 -16.10 -22.64 1.81
C LYS A 240 -14.94 -23.13 2.67
N HIS A 241 -14.55 -22.40 3.70
CA HIS A 241 -13.44 -22.71 4.59
C HIS A 241 -12.08 -22.96 3.87
N LEU A 242 -11.87 -22.29 2.75
CA LEU A 242 -10.56 -22.27 2.10
C LEU A 242 -9.56 -21.51 2.98
N PRO A 243 -8.30 -21.94 3.05
CA PRO A 243 -7.22 -21.15 3.66
C PRO A 243 -7.12 -19.77 3.04
N MET A 244 -7.19 -18.70 3.86
CA MET A 244 -7.17 -17.33 3.36
C MET A 244 -6.14 -16.47 4.10
N PHE A 245 -5.46 -15.61 3.34
CA PHE A 245 -4.56 -14.61 3.87
C PHE A 245 -4.87 -13.22 3.29
N GLY A 246 -5.34 -12.29 4.11
CA GLY A 246 -5.63 -10.90 3.73
C GLY A 246 -4.46 -9.96 4.04
N ILE A 247 -4.07 -9.11 3.09
CA ILE A 247 -2.95 -8.15 3.22
C ILE A 247 -3.48 -6.74 2.91
N GLY A 248 -3.21 -5.75 3.78
CA GLY A 248 -3.57 -4.36 3.56
C GLY A 248 -5.09 -4.16 3.35
N LEU A 249 -5.50 -3.69 2.17
CA LEU A 249 -6.94 -3.59 1.85
C LEU A 249 -7.62 -4.97 1.90
N GLY A 250 -6.93 -6.05 1.50
CA GLY A 250 -7.44 -7.41 1.63
C GLY A 250 -7.69 -7.84 3.07
N HIS A 251 -6.89 -7.36 4.04
CA HIS A 251 -7.17 -7.52 5.45
C HIS A 251 -8.48 -6.84 5.85
N GLN A 252 -8.68 -5.59 5.42
CA GLN A 252 -9.89 -4.81 5.73
C GLN A 252 -11.14 -5.43 5.11
N LEU A 253 -11.08 -5.83 3.84
CA LEU A 253 -12.22 -6.46 3.15
C LEU A 253 -12.53 -7.85 3.70
N LEU A 254 -11.53 -8.63 4.10
CA LEU A 254 -11.74 -9.90 4.79
C LEU A 254 -12.43 -9.68 6.15
N ALA A 255 -12.03 -8.66 6.92
CA ALA A 255 -12.69 -8.30 8.17
C ALA A 255 -14.14 -7.85 7.95
N MET A 256 -14.39 -6.97 6.97
CA MET A 256 -15.74 -6.53 6.58
C MET A 256 -16.60 -7.72 6.11
N SER A 257 -16.04 -8.68 5.40
CA SER A 257 -16.75 -9.89 4.98
C SER A 257 -17.27 -10.71 6.16
N GLN A 258 -16.63 -10.60 7.31
CA GLN A 258 -17.01 -11.26 8.57
C GLN A 258 -17.84 -10.36 9.50
N GLY A 259 -18.15 -9.13 9.08
CA GLY A 259 -19.04 -8.22 9.81
C GLY A 259 -18.33 -7.19 10.69
N ALA A 260 -17.02 -7.04 10.57
CA ALA A 260 -16.29 -5.95 11.23
C ALA A 260 -16.45 -4.64 10.48
N ASP A 261 -16.39 -3.52 11.19
CA ASP A 261 -16.40 -2.17 10.65
C ASP A 261 -14.98 -1.67 10.36
N THR A 262 -14.87 -0.65 9.50
CA THR A 262 -13.63 0.05 9.21
C THR A 262 -13.76 1.53 9.51
N ALA A 263 -12.67 2.15 9.97
CA ALA A 263 -12.62 3.57 10.32
C ALA A 263 -11.47 4.28 9.60
N LYS A 264 -11.66 5.57 9.29
CA LYS A 264 -10.59 6.40 8.73
C LYS A 264 -9.67 6.87 9.85
N LEU A 265 -8.37 6.58 9.72
CA LEU A 265 -7.34 7.16 10.58
C LEU A 265 -7.10 8.64 10.23
N PRO A 266 -6.78 9.50 11.20
CA PRO A 266 -6.57 10.93 10.94
C PRO A 266 -5.50 11.19 9.87
N TYR A 267 -4.39 10.45 9.91
CA TYR A 267 -3.30 10.59 8.92
C TYR A 267 -2.78 9.24 8.40
N GLY A 268 -3.28 8.11 8.93
CA GLY A 268 -2.88 6.77 8.51
C GLY A 268 -1.43 6.41 8.84
N HIS A 269 -1.02 5.21 8.44
CA HIS A 269 0.34 4.71 8.60
C HIS A 269 1.01 4.56 7.24
N ARG A 270 2.15 5.25 7.07
CA ARG A 270 2.92 5.23 5.82
C ARG A 270 4.41 5.22 6.09
N GLY A 271 5.13 4.39 5.32
CA GLY A 271 6.58 4.23 5.38
C GLY A 271 7.03 2.88 5.95
N GLY A 272 8.34 2.63 5.89
CA GLY A 272 8.99 1.37 6.30
C GLY A 272 9.38 1.32 7.78
N ASN A 273 8.83 2.17 8.63
CA ASN A 273 9.21 2.33 10.05
C ASN A 273 8.03 2.23 11.01
N GLN A 274 7.00 1.46 10.65
CA GLN A 274 5.80 1.29 11.46
C GLN A 274 5.96 0.09 12.42
N PRO A 275 5.95 0.32 13.74
CA PRO A 275 6.13 -0.74 14.73
C PRO A 275 4.79 -1.43 15.02
N ILE A 276 4.78 -2.75 14.90
CA ILE A 276 3.67 -3.59 15.33
C ILE A 276 4.09 -4.54 16.44
N GLU A 277 3.15 -4.94 17.28
CA GLU A 277 3.30 -6.00 18.26
C GLU A 277 2.41 -7.18 17.92
N ASP A 278 2.96 -8.38 17.93
CA ASP A 278 2.22 -9.63 17.96
C ASP A 278 1.70 -9.86 19.38
N VAL A 279 0.41 -9.72 19.56
CA VAL A 279 -0.26 -9.81 20.88
C VAL A 279 -0.09 -11.19 21.53
N LYS A 280 0.06 -12.27 20.72
CA LYS A 280 0.25 -13.64 21.26
C LYS A 280 1.64 -13.88 21.79
N THR A 281 2.66 -13.29 21.16
CA THR A 281 4.07 -13.57 21.50
C THR A 281 4.76 -12.43 22.23
N GLY A 282 4.17 -11.21 22.20
CA GLY A 282 4.78 -9.98 22.72
C GLY A 282 5.96 -9.47 21.87
N LEU A 283 6.22 -10.08 20.73
CA LEU A 283 7.31 -9.65 19.84
C LEU A 283 6.90 -8.43 19.02
N CYS A 284 7.82 -7.48 18.90
CA CYS A 284 7.64 -6.31 18.06
C CYS A 284 8.39 -6.46 16.74
N TYR A 285 7.74 -6.02 15.65
CA TYR A 285 8.29 -5.99 14.31
C TYR A 285 8.22 -4.58 13.75
N ILE A 286 9.21 -4.21 12.93
CA ILE A 286 9.14 -2.97 12.13
C ILE A 286 8.64 -3.37 10.74
N THR A 287 7.57 -2.72 10.30
CA THR A 287 6.87 -3.06 9.07
C THR A 287 6.80 -1.90 8.10
N SER A 288 6.58 -2.23 6.83
CA SER A 288 6.23 -1.27 5.79
C SER A 288 4.71 -1.22 5.66
N GLN A 289 4.17 -0.01 5.71
CA GLN A 289 2.73 0.23 5.66
C GLN A 289 2.39 1.37 4.69
N ASN A 290 1.22 1.31 4.11
CA ASN A 290 0.58 2.41 3.39
C ASN A 290 -0.93 2.23 3.44
N HIS A 291 -1.57 2.82 4.43
CA HIS A 291 -3.02 2.81 4.57
C HIS A 291 -3.53 4.03 5.32
N GLY A 292 -4.77 4.43 5.02
CA GLY A 292 -5.47 5.52 5.67
C GLY A 292 -6.68 5.07 6.49
N TYR A 293 -6.97 3.77 6.48
CA TYR A 293 -8.11 3.15 7.19
C TYR A 293 -7.61 1.99 8.03
N GLU A 294 -8.33 1.69 9.10
CA GLU A 294 -8.11 0.52 9.96
C GLU A 294 -9.39 -0.30 10.09
N VAL A 295 -9.28 -1.54 10.55
CA VAL A 295 -10.42 -2.30 11.08
C VAL A 295 -10.66 -1.83 12.51
N ASP A 296 -11.90 -1.44 12.81
CA ASP A 296 -12.28 -1.10 14.19
C ASP A 296 -12.25 -2.35 15.06
N LYS A 297 -11.27 -2.42 15.94
CA LYS A 297 -11.06 -3.58 16.82
C LYS A 297 -12.24 -3.84 17.76
N GLU A 298 -13.02 -2.81 18.10
CA GLU A 298 -14.20 -2.95 18.97
C GLU A 298 -15.39 -3.57 18.22
N SER A 299 -15.36 -3.54 16.87
CA SER A 299 -16.38 -4.17 16.02
C SER A 299 -16.08 -5.63 15.66
N LEU A 300 -14.94 -6.18 16.10
CA LEU A 300 -14.55 -7.53 15.74
C LEU A 300 -15.61 -8.55 16.18
N PRO A 301 -16.06 -9.44 15.27
CA PRO A 301 -17.02 -10.48 15.62
C PRO A 301 -16.40 -11.54 16.55
N ALA A 302 -17.22 -12.30 17.23
CA ALA A 302 -16.79 -13.29 18.25
C ALA A 302 -15.87 -14.39 17.69
N ASN A 303 -15.88 -14.63 16.37
CA ASN A 303 -15.02 -15.59 15.67
C ASN A 303 -13.68 -14.98 15.22
N ALA A 304 -13.41 -13.72 15.55
CA ALA A 304 -12.16 -13.03 15.20
C ALA A 304 -11.43 -12.57 16.46
N SER A 305 -10.10 -12.60 16.42
CA SER A 305 -9.27 -12.14 17.53
C SER A 305 -8.15 -11.23 17.00
N LEU A 306 -7.89 -10.15 17.73
CA LEU A 306 -6.80 -9.24 17.44
C LEU A 306 -5.46 -9.99 17.54
N ARG A 307 -4.66 -9.92 16.46
CA ARG A 307 -3.36 -10.58 16.39
C ARG A 307 -2.20 -9.60 16.44
N PHE A 308 -2.28 -8.53 15.66
CA PHE A 308 -1.25 -7.50 15.62
C PHE A 308 -1.85 -6.15 15.94
N VAL A 309 -1.09 -5.32 16.68
CA VAL A 309 -1.46 -3.94 17.03
C VAL A 309 -0.32 -2.99 16.70
N ASN A 310 -0.63 -1.78 16.25
CA ASN A 310 0.35 -0.72 16.08
C ASN A 310 0.79 -0.20 17.46
N ARG A 311 2.09 -0.08 17.68
CA ARG A 311 2.63 0.37 18.97
C ARG A 311 2.56 1.89 19.18
N ASN A 312 2.26 2.66 18.13
CA ASN A 312 2.15 4.11 18.22
C ASN A 312 0.77 4.55 18.72
N ASP A 313 -0.30 3.89 18.26
CA ASP A 313 -1.69 4.31 18.51
C ASP A 313 -2.65 3.18 18.92
N GLY A 314 -2.19 1.93 18.88
CA GLY A 314 -2.98 0.77 19.27
C GLY A 314 -4.04 0.35 18.25
N SER A 315 -3.95 0.83 17.00
CA SER A 315 -4.81 0.43 15.88
C SER A 315 -4.66 -1.05 15.55
N CYS A 316 -5.69 -1.63 14.92
CA CYS A 316 -5.69 -3.03 14.49
C CYS A 316 -4.78 -3.23 13.28
N GLU A 317 -3.75 -4.06 13.46
CA GLU A 317 -2.78 -4.37 12.42
C GLU A 317 -2.85 -5.82 11.92
N GLY A 318 -3.74 -6.62 12.49
CA GLY A 318 -3.96 -7.99 12.03
C GLY A 318 -4.91 -8.78 12.89
N ILE A 319 -5.54 -9.77 12.25
CA ILE A 319 -6.63 -10.58 12.82
C ILE A 319 -6.37 -12.05 12.55
N ASP A 320 -6.64 -12.89 13.56
CA ASP A 320 -6.80 -14.34 13.44
C ASP A 320 -8.28 -14.70 13.50
N TYR A 321 -8.74 -15.57 12.60
CA TYR A 321 -10.10 -16.11 12.60
C TYR A 321 -10.11 -17.50 13.21
N MET A 322 -11.10 -17.78 14.08
CA MET A 322 -11.12 -18.99 14.91
C MET A 322 -11.97 -20.13 14.32
N ASP A 323 -12.93 -19.79 13.49
CA ASP A 323 -13.89 -20.73 12.87
C ASP A 323 -13.56 -21.06 11.41
N MET A 324 -12.59 -20.39 10.83
CA MET A 324 -12.10 -20.65 9.46
C MET A 324 -10.57 -20.58 9.42
N PRO A 325 -9.93 -21.29 8.48
CA PRO A 325 -8.47 -21.28 8.32
C PRO A 325 -7.98 -19.99 7.69
N ALA A 326 -8.15 -18.85 8.36
CA ALA A 326 -7.81 -17.55 7.83
C ALA A 326 -7.12 -16.66 8.86
N PHE A 327 -6.32 -15.73 8.33
CA PHE A 327 -5.72 -14.63 9.10
C PHE A 327 -5.42 -13.46 8.17
N SER A 328 -5.10 -12.31 8.76
CA SER A 328 -4.79 -11.13 7.97
C SER A 328 -3.83 -10.18 8.67
N GLY A 329 -3.17 -9.32 7.87
CA GLY A 329 -2.28 -8.27 8.33
C GLY A 329 -2.46 -6.99 7.52
N GLN A 330 -2.48 -5.84 8.20
CA GLN A 330 -2.62 -4.53 7.58
C GLN A 330 -1.35 -4.09 6.86
N PHE A 331 -0.19 -4.53 7.34
CA PHE A 331 1.13 -4.21 6.82
C PHE A 331 1.52 -5.10 5.62
N GLN A 332 2.61 -4.73 4.93
CA GLN A 332 3.17 -5.48 3.80
C GLN A 332 4.16 -6.54 4.31
N PRO A 333 3.79 -7.83 4.35
CA PRO A 333 4.64 -8.85 4.96
C PRO A 333 5.85 -9.23 4.11
N ALA A 334 5.82 -8.94 2.80
CA ALA A 334 6.92 -9.20 1.88
C ALA A 334 7.97 -8.08 1.87
N ALA A 335 7.64 -6.87 2.35
CA ALA A 335 8.53 -5.72 2.28
C ALA A 335 9.69 -5.86 3.27
N THR A 336 10.91 -5.73 2.77
CA THR A 336 12.15 -5.79 3.58
C THR A 336 12.66 -4.42 4.03
N GLY A 337 12.01 -3.34 3.61
CA GLY A 337 12.37 -1.94 3.94
C GLY A 337 13.82 -1.60 3.60
N GLY A 338 14.06 -0.83 2.52
CA GLY A 338 15.38 -0.30 2.18
C GLY A 338 15.94 -0.71 0.83
N LEU A 339 17.14 -0.19 0.51
CA LEU A 339 17.88 -0.37 -0.76
C LEU A 339 18.28 -1.82 -1.09
N TYR A 340 18.16 -2.73 -0.14
CA TYR A 340 18.45 -4.14 -0.31
C TYR A 340 17.17 -4.94 -0.20
N GLN A 341 16.58 -5.28 -1.33
CA GLN A 341 15.85 -6.54 -1.40
C GLN A 341 16.87 -7.64 -1.13
N ALA A 342 16.97 -8.07 0.09
CA ALA A 342 17.70 -9.29 0.43
C ALA A 342 16.89 -10.48 -0.12
N SER A 343 16.96 -10.65 -1.45
CA SER A 343 16.57 -11.85 -2.13
C SER A 343 17.41 -12.97 -1.52
N ASN A 344 16.93 -13.79 -0.66
CA ASN A 344 17.52 -15.03 -0.13
C ASN A 344 18.00 -15.04 1.32
N VAL A 345 17.78 -14.03 2.15
CA VAL A 345 17.93 -14.28 3.57
C VAL A 345 16.54 -14.57 4.12
N ALA A 346 16.28 -15.81 4.47
CA ALA A 346 15.22 -16.18 5.42
C ALA A 346 15.53 -15.45 6.74
N SER A 347 15.23 -14.16 6.77
CA SER A 347 15.47 -13.33 7.93
C SER A 347 14.41 -13.74 8.96
N LYS A 348 14.87 -14.37 10.04
CA LYS A 348 14.06 -14.64 11.23
C LYS A 348 13.55 -13.34 11.90
N ILE A 349 13.81 -12.18 11.32
CA ILE A 349 13.57 -10.84 11.88
C ILE A 349 12.43 -10.10 11.17
N GLY A 350 11.82 -10.65 10.11
CA GLY A 350 10.74 -10.02 9.36
C GLY A 350 9.40 -10.73 9.51
N THR A 351 8.39 -10.16 8.88
CA THR A 351 7.02 -10.70 8.87
C THR A 351 6.77 -11.75 7.79
N HIS A 352 7.82 -12.17 7.07
CA HIS A 352 7.76 -13.21 6.01
C HIS A 352 7.21 -14.56 6.51
N PHE A 353 7.32 -14.85 7.82
CA PHE A 353 6.76 -16.06 8.42
C PHE A 353 5.23 -16.18 8.21
N LEU A 354 4.53 -15.10 7.89
CA LEU A 354 3.11 -15.14 7.59
C LEU A 354 2.84 -15.92 6.29
N PHE A 355 3.74 -15.89 5.31
CA PHE A 355 3.63 -16.75 4.14
C PHE A 355 3.85 -18.22 4.51
N ASP A 356 4.80 -18.52 5.39
CA ASP A 356 5.03 -19.90 5.88
C ASP A 356 3.81 -20.41 6.66
N ARG A 357 3.19 -19.53 7.45
CA ARG A 357 1.92 -19.81 8.14
C ARG A 357 0.80 -20.12 7.15
N PHE A 358 0.67 -19.35 6.08
CA PHE A 358 -0.34 -19.61 5.04
C PHE A 358 -0.12 -20.96 4.35
N ILE A 359 1.12 -21.28 3.99
CA ILE A 359 1.49 -22.60 3.44
C ILE A 359 1.11 -23.74 4.40
N ALA A 360 1.38 -23.56 5.69
CA ALA A 360 1.04 -24.57 6.72
C ALA A 360 -0.48 -24.78 6.86
N LEU A 361 -1.28 -23.73 6.74
CA LEU A 361 -2.75 -23.84 6.72
C LEU A 361 -3.24 -24.72 5.57
N MET A 362 -2.68 -24.55 4.36
CA MET A 362 -3.01 -25.39 3.21
C MET A 362 -2.55 -26.85 3.39
N GLY A 363 -1.41 -27.06 4.06
CA GLY A 363 -0.88 -28.40 4.35
C GLY A 363 -1.63 -29.17 5.46
N GLY A 364 -2.62 -28.58 6.11
CA GLY A 364 -3.37 -29.18 7.20
C GLY A 364 -2.56 -29.34 8.49
N ASN A 365 -1.44 -28.67 8.63
CA ASN A 365 -0.55 -28.75 9.79
C ASN A 365 -1.15 -27.98 10.97
N LYS A 366 -1.58 -28.68 12.02
CA LYS A 366 -2.26 -28.10 13.20
C LYS A 366 -1.35 -27.25 14.10
N GLU A 367 -0.04 -27.27 13.90
CA GLU A 367 0.94 -26.52 14.70
C GLU A 367 0.98 -25.01 14.41
N CYS A 368 0.30 -24.55 13.35
CA CYS A 368 0.22 -23.15 12.94
C CYS A 368 -1.12 -22.47 13.27
N ARG A 369 -1.98 -23.13 14.04
CA ARG A 369 -3.26 -22.56 14.51
C ARG A 369 -3.09 -21.73 15.75
#